data_e7fb3e68c7a4b332fe32d958fd5856ba
#
_entry.id   e7fb3e68c7a4b332fe32d958fd5856ba
#
_cell.length_a   1.000
_cell.length_b   1.000
_cell.length_c   1.000
_cell.angle_alpha   90.00
_cell.angle_beta   90.00
_cell.angle_gamma   90.00
#
_symmetry.space_group_name_H-M   'P 1'
#
loop_
_entity.id
_entity.type
_entity.pdbx_description
1 polymer ?
#
loop_
_entity_poly.entity_id
_entity_poly.type
_entity_poly.pdbx_seq_one_letter_code
_entity_poly.pdbx_strand_id
1 'polypeptide(L)'
;MSLSHFTGKTIAMMVASGFDEAGFIAIQRAMMAAGAKLKIVSREAGLTNAWNGTGWGMSYPADATLSTTLAVDYDALIVPAGQRHIDALQNEAHAKRVLGAFLRADMPVLLQAEARQLLQLVDGGESRTIAGDQDTAPVIDNNLVTNGETGEDLVELTALNQVIGSVLDETQAA
;
A
#
# COMPACT_ATOMS: atom_id res chain seq x y z
N MET A 1 18.56 -7.53 -0.54
CA MET A 1 17.42 -6.74 -1.12
C MET A 1 17.74 -5.26 -0.92
N SER A 2 17.77 -4.50 -2.00
CA SER A 2 18.01 -3.06 -1.90
C SER A 2 16.70 -2.30 -1.99
N LEU A 3 16.46 -1.41 -1.03
CA LEU A 3 15.30 -0.53 -0.98
C LEU A 3 15.77 0.94 -0.92
N SER A 4 16.85 1.25 -1.63
CA SER A 4 17.52 2.55 -1.54
C SER A 4 16.68 3.73 -2.02
N HIS A 5 15.73 3.50 -2.92
CA HIS A 5 14.85 4.56 -3.41
C HIS A 5 13.79 4.99 -2.39
N PHE A 6 13.55 4.18 -1.36
CA PHE A 6 12.66 4.54 -0.26
C PHE A 6 13.28 5.56 0.70
N THR A 7 14.61 5.66 0.75
CA THR A 7 15.30 6.52 1.72
C THR A 7 14.81 7.96 1.63
N GLY A 8 14.37 8.50 2.77
CA GLY A 8 13.85 9.87 2.86
C GLY A 8 12.44 10.07 2.32
N LYS A 9 11.80 9.01 1.81
CA LYS A 9 10.44 9.09 1.27
C LYS A 9 9.39 8.95 2.35
N THR A 10 8.25 9.55 2.14
CA THR A 10 7.08 9.42 3.02
C THR A 10 6.06 8.51 2.33
N ILE A 11 5.78 7.39 2.97
CA ILE A 11 4.92 6.35 2.41
C ILE A 11 3.62 6.31 3.19
N ALA A 12 2.49 6.40 2.49
CA ALA A 12 1.19 6.20 3.09
C ALA A 12 0.87 4.71 3.13
N MET A 13 0.48 4.19 4.28
CA MET A 13 -0.07 2.85 4.39
C MET A 13 -1.55 2.98 4.74
N MET A 14 -2.41 2.68 3.77
CA MET A 14 -3.86 2.82 3.93
C MET A 14 -4.43 1.57 4.56
N VAL A 15 -5.10 1.74 5.68
CA VAL A 15 -5.67 0.62 6.45
C VAL A 15 -7.06 0.93 7.00
N ALA A 16 -7.79 -0.13 7.31
CA ALA A 16 -8.93 -0.13 8.20
C ALA A 16 -8.71 -1.26 9.20
N SER A 17 -9.45 -1.31 10.29
CA SER A 17 -9.30 -2.41 11.25
C SER A 17 -9.50 -3.77 10.59
N GLY A 18 -8.62 -4.71 10.91
CA GLY A 18 -8.62 -6.06 10.33
C GLY A 18 -7.52 -6.32 9.32
N PHE A 19 -6.55 -5.41 9.17
CA PHE A 19 -5.38 -5.65 8.31
C PHE A 19 -4.50 -6.76 8.89
N ASP A 20 -3.81 -7.48 8.01
CA ASP A 20 -2.94 -8.59 8.41
C ASP A 20 -1.76 -8.09 9.25
N GLU A 21 -1.70 -8.53 10.51
CA GLU A 21 -0.71 -8.02 11.47
C GLU A 21 0.72 -8.38 11.07
N ALA A 22 0.96 -9.64 10.73
CA ALA A 22 2.32 -10.09 10.40
C ALA A 22 2.87 -9.35 9.18
N GLY A 23 2.06 -9.21 8.15
CA GLY A 23 2.44 -8.47 6.95
C GLY A 23 2.69 -6.99 7.22
N PHE A 24 1.83 -6.37 8.03
CA PHE A 24 1.99 -4.98 8.44
C PHE A 24 3.32 -4.76 9.17
N ILE A 25 3.63 -5.61 10.14
CA ILE A 25 4.89 -5.51 10.91
C ILE A 25 6.10 -5.68 9.99
N ALA A 26 6.04 -6.62 9.05
CA ALA A 26 7.12 -6.85 8.10
C ALA A 26 7.37 -5.61 7.22
N ILE A 27 6.32 -4.98 6.72
CA ILE A 27 6.43 -3.73 5.95
C ILE A 27 7.02 -2.62 6.82
N GLN A 28 6.53 -2.46 8.04
CA GLN A 28 7.02 -1.43 8.97
C GLN A 28 8.52 -1.56 9.20
N ARG A 29 8.98 -2.78 9.45
CA ARG A 29 10.40 -3.06 9.68
C ARG A 29 11.24 -2.76 8.45
N ALA A 30 10.75 -3.16 7.27
CA ALA A 30 11.44 -2.93 6.01
C ALA A 30 11.56 -1.42 5.71
N MET A 31 10.51 -0.66 5.94
CA MET A 31 10.52 0.78 5.70
C MET A 31 11.44 1.50 6.69
N MET A 32 11.42 1.10 7.96
CA MET A 32 12.32 1.66 8.96
C MET A 32 13.78 1.40 8.59
N ALA A 33 14.09 0.16 8.20
CA ALA A 33 15.45 -0.22 7.78
C ALA A 33 15.90 0.54 6.52
N ALA A 34 14.97 0.85 5.63
CA ALA A 34 15.25 1.58 4.39
C ALA A 34 15.37 3.10 4.59
N GLY A 35 15.05 3.60 5.78
CA GLY A 35 15.09 5.06 6.05
C GLY A 35 13.89 5.82 5.50
N ALA A 36 12.77 5.14 5.29
CA ALA A 36 11.52 5.77 4.87
C ALA A 36 10.67 6.14 6.09
N LYS A 37 9.80 7.12 5.92
CA LYS A 37 8.77 7.45 6.91
C LYS A 37 7.47 6.76 6.49
N LEU A 38 7.01 5.82 7.28
CA LEU A 38 5.76 5.13 7.05
C LEU A 38 4.67 5.79 7.90
N LYS A 39 3.63 6.29 7.24
CA LYS A 39 2.49 6.92 7.89
C LYS A 39 1.27 6.01 7.80
N ILE A 40 0.68 5.68 8.94
CA ILE A 40 -0.54 4.88 9.00
C ILE A 40 -1.72 5.81 8.72
N VAL A 41 -2.37 5.60 7.58
CA VAL A 41 -3.52 6.37 7.13
C VAL A 41 -4.74 5.47 7.31
N SER A 42 -5.54 5.74 8.33
CA SER A 42 -6.61 4.84 8.74
C SER A 42 -7.97 5.38 8.41
N ARG A 43 -8.90 4.45 8.14
CA ARG A 43 -10.33 4.76 8.09
C ARG A 43 -10.81 5.34 9.42
N GLU A 44 -10.31 4.77 10.53
CA GLU A 44 -10.68 5.19 11.88
C GLU A 44 -9.72 6.26 12.40
N ALA A 45 -10.25 7.23 13.14
CA ALA A 45 -9.44 8.15 13.91
C ALA A 45 -8.93 7.45 15.19
N GLY A 46 -7.71 7.77 15.61
CA GLY A 46 -7.12 7.20 16.82
C GLY A 46 -6.48 5.86 16.59
N LEU A 47 -7.03 4.79 17.15
CA LEU A 47 -6.45 3.44 17.07
C LEU A 47 -7.11 2.62 15.96
N THR A 48 -6.29 1.90 15.23
CA THR A 48 -6.73 0.89 14.27
C THR A 48 -6.20 -0.48 14.70
N ASN A 49 -6.99 -1.52 14.51
CA ASN A 49 -6.71 -2.83 15.09
C ASN A 49 -6.30 -3.82 14.00
N ALA A 50 -5.19 -4.53 14.25
CA ALA A 50 -4.73 -5.58 13.34
C ALA A 50 -5.50 -6.89 13.56
N TRP A 51 -5.44 -7.77 12.58
CA TRP A 51 -5.96 -9.14 12.65
C TRP A 51 -4.77 -10.11 12.61
N ASN A 52 -4.68 -11.00 13.62
CA ASN A 52 -3.53 -11.90 13.75
C ASN A 52 -3.72 -13.27 13.07
N GLY A 53 -4.82 -13.44 12.36
CA GLY A 53 -5.16 -14.69 11.70
C GLY A 53 -6.27 -15.47 12.41
N THR A 54 -6.39 -15.33 13.72
CA THR A 54 -7.41 -16.03 14.53
C THR A 54 -8.26 -15.08 15.37
N GLY A 55 -7.81 -13.84 15.56
CA GLY A 55 -8.51 -12.87 16.36
C GLY A 55 -7.89 -11.48 16.22
N TRP A 56 -8.42 -10.54 16.96
CA TRP A 56 -7.88 -9.19 16.99
C TRP A 56 -6.49 -9.19 17.60
N GLY A 57 -5.55 -8.59 16.90
CA GLY A 57 -4.18 -8.41 17.34
C GLY A 57 -3.99 -7.08 18.09
N MET A 58 -2.82 -6.48 17.90
CA MET A 58 -2.51 -5.21 18.57
C MET A 58 -3.21 -4.04 17.91
N SER A 59 -3.34 -2.95 18.66
CA SER A 59 -3.85 -1.67 18.18
C SER A 59 -2.68 -0.76 17.82
N TYR A 60 -2.84 -0.01 16.75
CA TYR A 60 -1.81 0.91 16.26
C TYR A 60 -2.41 2.32 16.12
N PRO A 61 -1.68 3.36 16.57
CA PRO A 61 -2.18 4.72 16.40
C PRO A 61 -2.09 5.15 14.93
N ALA A 62 -3.15 5.74 14.44
CA ALA A 62 -3.18 6.32 13.10
C ALA A 62 -2.42 7.64 13.10
N ASP A 63 -1.59 7.86 12.08
CA ASP A 63 -0.90 9.13 11.86
C ASP A 63 -1.84 10.15 11.20
N ALA A 64 -2.78 9.66 10.39
CA ALA A 64 -3.75 10.50 9.70
C ALA A 64 -5.03 9.70 9.42
N THR A 65 -6.14 10.40 9.20
CA THR A 65 -7.38 9.78 8.76
C THR A 65 -7.53 9.90 7.26
N LEU A 66 -8.20 8.93 6.64
CA LEU A 66 -8.46 8.94 5.20
C LEU A 66 -9.20 10.22 4.77
N SER A 67 -10.13 10.70 5.59
CA SER A 67 -10.95 11.87 5.24
C SER A 67 -10.12 13.13 4.97
N THR A 68 -8.94 13.24 5.56
CA THR A 68 -8.06 14.41 5.42
C THR A 68 -6.80 14.13 4.60
N THR A 69 -6.66 12.93 4.04
CA THR A 69 -5.45 12.51 3.34
C THR A 69 -5.45 12.99 1.89
N LEU A 70 -4.32 13.56 1.47
CA LEU A 70 -4.08 13.99 0.10
C LEU A 70 -2.85 13.26 -0.45
N ALA A 71 -2.96 12.74 -1.67
CA ALA A 71 -1.86 12.01 -2.32
C ALA A 71 -0.59 12.85 -2.44
N VAL A 72 -0.73 14.15 -2.67
CA VAL A 72 0.42 15.08 -2.85
C VAL A 72 1.33 15.15 -1.64
N ASP A 73 0.86 14.74 -0.46
CA ASP A 73 1.64 14.77 0.78
C ASP A 73 2.56 13.55 0.93
N TYR A 74 2.48 12.60 -0.01
CA TYR A 74 3.20 11.34 0.06
C TYR A 74 3.95 11.05 -1.23
N ASP A 75 4.89 10.09 -1.16
CA ASP A 75 5.68 9.65 -2.31
C ASP A 75 5.18 8.33 -2.89
N ALA A 76 4.49 7.52 -2.10
CA ALA A 76 3.93 6.24 -2.53
C ALA A 76 2.82 5.81 -1.60
N LEU A 77 2.02 4.83 -2.06
CA LEU A 77 0.94 4.22 -1.29
C LEU A 77 1.16 2.72 -1.19
N ILE A 78 0.99 2.18 0.01
CA ILE A 78 0.95 0.73 0.24
C ILE A 78 -0.40 0.40 0.89
N VAL A 79 -1.08 -0.62 0.36
CA VAL A 79 -2.26 -1.20 1.00
C VAL A 79 -1.94 -2.65 1.35
N PRO A 80 -1.83 -2.99 2.65
CA PRO A 80 -1.46 -4.34 3.05
C PRO A 80 -2.60 -5.33 2.85
N ALA A 81 -2.26 -6.61 2.95
CA ALA A 81 -3.22 -7.71 2.90
C ALA A 81 -4.18 -7.69 4.09
N GLY A 82 -5.25 -8.44 4.00
CA GLY A 82 -6.23 -8.62 5.07
C GLY A 82 -7.64 -8.39 4.56
N GLN A 83 -8.41 -9.46 4.39
CA GLN A 83 -9.75 -9.35 3.80
C GLN A 83 -10.68 -8.44 4.61
N ARG A 84 -10.59 -8.50 5.96
CA ARG A 84 -11.47 -7.69 6.82
C ARG A 84 -11.30 -6.19 6.58
N HIS A 85 -10.05 -5.73 6.52
CA HIS A 85 -9.82 -4.29 6.30
C HIS A 85 -10.12 -3.89 4.86
N ILE A 86 -9.92 -4.79 3.90
CA ILE A 86 -10.28 -4.51 2.51
C ILE A 86 -11.80 -4.39 2.36
N ASP A 87 -12.57 -5.27 3.00
CA ASP A 87 -14.04 -5.18 2.99
C ASP A 87 -14.51 -3.83 3.55
N ALA A 88 -13.88 -3.36 4.63
CA ALA A 88 -14.20 -2.06 5.21
C ALA A 88 -13.82 -0.91 4.26
N LEU A 89 -12.65 -0.98 3.62
CA LEU A 89 -12.19 0.05 2.69
C LEU A 89 -13.04 0.11 1.42
N GLN A 90 -13.59 -1.02 0.98
CA GLN A 90 -14.48 -1.05 -0.19
C GLN A 90 -15.75 -0.21 0.00
N ASN A 91 -16.17 -0.01 1.24
CA ASN A 91 -17.34 0.78 1.57
C ASN A 91 -16.98 2.20 2.04
N GLU A 92 -15.73 2.60 1.88
CA GLU A 92 -15.24 3.89 2.32
C GLU A 92 -14.94 4.80 1.11
N ALA A 93 -15.73 5.86 0.97
CA ALA A 93 -15.60 6.79 -0.17
C ALA A 93 -14.20 7.44 -0.24
N HIS A 94 -13.60 7.70 0.92
CA HIS A 94 -12.26 8.30 0.96
C HIS A 94 -11.17 7.32 0.53
N ALA A 95 -11.36 6.01 0.69
CA ALA A 95 -10.43 5.00 0.18
C ALA A 95 -10.40 5.04 -1.35
N LYS A 96 -11.58 5.09 -1.98
CA LYS A 96 -11.70 5.25 -3.43
C LYS A 96 -11.02 6.54 -3.90
N ARG A 97 -11.27 7.64 -3.21
CA ARG A 97 -10.70 8.95 -3.56
C ARG A 97 -9.18 8.93 -3.47
N VAL A 98 -8.63 8.41 -2.38
CA VAL A 98 -7.17 8.37 -2.15
C VAL A 98 -6.50 7.45 -3.15
N LEU A 99 -6.98 6.23 -3.32
CA LEU A 99 -6.41 5.29 -4.29
C LEU A 99 -6.47 5.87 -5.69
N GLY A 100 -7.61 6.42 -6.08
CA GLY A 100 -7.77 7.04 -7.39
C GLY A 100 -6.83 8.21 -7.62
N ALA A 101 -6.58 9.02 -6.59
CA ALA A 101 -5.67 10.16 -6.69
C ALA A 101 -4.22 9.70 -6.93
N PHE A 102 -3.75 8.68 -6.20
CA PHE A 102 -2.41 8.12 -6.42
C PHE A 102 -2.26 7.56 -7.82
N LEU A 103 -3.26 6.80 -8.30
CA LEU A 103 -3.19 6.17 -9.61
C LEU A 103 -3.22 7.20 -10.75
N ARG A 104 -4.07 8.22 -10.65
CA ARG A 104 -4.16 9.26 -11.68
C ARG A 104 -2.91 10.13 -11.76
N ALA A 105 -2.22 10.30 -10.65
CA ALA A 105 -0.97 11.07 -10.61
C ALA A 105 0.26 10.23 -10.99
N ASP A 106 0.06 8.99 -11.41
CA ASP A 106 1.13 8.03 -11.72
C ASP A 106 2.11 7.82 -10.56
N MET A 107 1.62 7.96 -9.34
CA MET A 107 2.44 7.71 -8.14
C MET A 107 2.54 6.21 -7.86
N PRO A 108 3.68 5.77 -7.30
CA PRO A 108 3.87 4.34 -6.99
C PRO A 108 2.83 3.83 -5.99
N VAL A 109 2.21 2.70 -6.32
CA VAL A 109 1.20 2.05 -5.49
C VAL A 109 1.48 0.56 -5.40
N LEU A 110 1.46 0.02 -4.18
CA LEU A 110 1.51 -1.43 -3.94
C LEU A 110 0.19 -1.89 -3.32
N LEU A 111 -0.46 -2.85 -3.96
CA LEU A 111 -1.64 -3.52 -3.43
C LEU A 111 -1.31 -4.99 -3.19
N GLN A 112 -1.24 -5.38 -1.92
CA GLN A 112 -0.94 -6.75 -1.53
C GLN A 112 -2.20 -7.61 -1.48
N ALA A 113 -2.15 -8.80 -2.07
CA ALA A 113 -3.18 -9.84 -1.95
C ALA A 113 -4.59 -9.28 -2.16
N GLU A 114 -5.46 -9.38 -1.16
CA GLU A 114 -6.86 -8.93 -1.22
C GLU A 114 -7.00 -7.44 -1.54
N ALA A 115 -5.96 -6.64 -1.28
CA ALA A 115 -5.99 -5.21 -1.59
C ALA A 115 -6.19 -4.93 -3.09
N ARG A 116 -5.85 -5.89 -3.97
CA ARG A 116 -6.12 -5.79 -5.42
C ARG A 116 -7.60 -5.56 -5.70
N GLN A 117 -8.48 -6.03 -4.83
CA GLN A 117 -9.93 -5.87 -4.97
C GLN A 117 -10.35 -4.40 -5.00
N LEU A 118 -9.56 -3.51 -4.41
CA LEU A 118 -9.88 -2.07 -4.38
C LEU A 118 -9.83 -1.43 -5.77
N LEU A 119 -9.16 -2.07 -6.75
CA LEU A 119 -9.10 -1.54 -8.11
C LEU A 119 -10.47 -1.43 -8.76
N GLN A 120 -11.44 -2.26 -8.36
CA GLN A 120 -12.80 -2.17 -8.88
C GLN A 120 -13.52 -0.88 -8.47
N LEU A 121 -13.01 -0.16 -7.47
CA LEU A 121 -13.59 1.10 -7.02
C LEU A 121 -13.19 2.29 -7.88
N VAL A 122 -12.08 2.19 -8.60
CA VAL A 122 -11.49 3.32 -9.31
C VAL A 122 -11.70 3.20 -10.83
N ASP A 123 -11.84 4.35 -11.49
CA ASP A 123 -12.02 4.38 -12.92
C ASP A 123 -10.78 3.84 -13.62
N GLY A 124 -10.98 2.92 -14.56
CA GLY A 124 -9.89 2.27 -15.28
C GLY A 124 -9.15 1.20 -14.48
N GLY A 125 -9.53 0.96 -13.23
CA GLY A 125 -8.89 -0.08 -12.40
C GLY A 125 -9.03 -1.48 -12.97
N GLU A 126 -10.15 -1.78 -13.59
CA GLU A 126 -10.43 -3.08 -14.18
C GLU A 126 -9.52 -3.41 -15.38
N SER A 127 -9.00 -2.40 -16.05
CA SER A 127 -8.11 -2.59 -17.20
C SER A 127 -6.63 -2.73 -16.81
N ARG A 128 -6.30 -2.62 -15.54
CA ARG A 128 -4.93 -2.76 -15.07
C ARG A 128 -4.51 -4.22 -15.05
N THR A 129 -3.22 -4.46 -15.33
CA THR A 129 -2.62 -5.80 -15.26
C THR A 129 -2.20 -6.06 -13.82
N ILE A 130 -2.71 -7.15 -13.24
CA ILE A 130 -2.46 -7.49 -11.84
C ILE A 130 -2.04 -8.94 -11.67
N ALA A 131 -1.41 -9.24 -10.53
CA ALA A 131 -1.02 -10.60 -10.17
C ALA A 131 -2.26 -11.47 -9.90
N GLY A 132 -2.14 -12.76 -10.14
CA GLY A 132 -3.14 -13.76 -9.76
C GLY A 132 -3.09 -14.08 -8.27
N ASP A 133 -4.11 -14.76 -7.75
CA ASP A 133 -4.28 -15.00 -6.31
C ASP A 133 -3.13 -15.77 -5.65
N GLN A 134 -2.45 -16.62 -6.39
CA GLN A 134 -1.36 -17.44 -5.87
C GLN A 134 0.02 -16.96 -6.33
N ASP A 135 0.08 -15.85 -7.05
CA ASP A 135 1.35 -15.33 -7.55
C ASP A 135 2.15 -14.68 -6.42
N THR A 136 3.30 -15.24 -6.12
CA THR A 136 4.27 -14.63 -5.19
C THR A 136 5.15 -13.61 -5.91
N ALA A 137 5.40 -13.81 -7.21
CA ALA A 137 6.12 -12.83 -8.01
C ALA A 137 5.25 -11.60 -8.25
N PRO A 138 5.77 -10.39 -8.01
CA PRO A 138 4.99 -9.18 -8.23
C PRO A 138 4.79 -8.90 -9.72
N VAL A 139 3.65 -8.30 -10.03
CA VAL A 139 3.35 -7.79 -11.36
C VAL A 139 3.42 -6.27 -11.32
N ILE A 140 4.18 -5.69 -12.23
CA ILE A 140 4.32 -4.23 -12.35
C ILE A 140 3.56 -3.79 -13.61
N ASP A 141 2.60 -2.90 -13.41
CA ASP A 141 1.87 -2.24 -14.50
C ASP A 141 2.04 -0.73 -14.31
N ASN A 142 3.01 -0.16 -15.01
CA ASN A 142 3.42 1.24 -14.90
C ASN A 142 3.77 1.60 -13.44
N ASN A 143 2.90 2.31 -12.74
CA ASN A 143 3.09 2.74 -11.35
C ASN A 143 2.48 1.78 -10.33
N LEU A 144 1.75 0.76 -10.78
CA LEU A 144 1.04 -0.17 -9.92
C LEU A 144 1.80 -1.47 -9.76
N VAL A 145 2.04 -1.86 -8.51
CA VAL A 145 2.64 -3.14 -8.14
C VAL A 145 1.58 -3.95 -7.40
N THR A 146 1.42 -5.20 -7.81
CA THR A 146 0.49 -6.13 -7.15
C THR A 146 1.17 -7.47 -6.94
N ASN A 147 0.74 -8.21 -5.91
CA ASN A 147 1.07 -9.62 -5.71
C ASN A 147 -0.18 -10.37 -5.25
N GLY A 148 -0.16 -11.69 -5.37
CA GLY A 148 -1.26 -12.53 -4.89
C GLY A 148 -0.99 -13.05 -3.48
N GLU A 149 0.25 -13.44 -3.23
CA GLU A 149 0.70 -13.92 -1.92
C GLU A 149 1.98 -13.22 -1.54
N THR A 150 2.11 -12.88 -0.26
CA THR A 150 3.32 -12.26 0.27
C THR A 150 4.24 -13.33 0.84
N GLY A 151 5.45 -13.42 0.29
CA GLY A 151 6.50 -14.28 0.82
C GLY A 151 7.33 -13.57 1.89
N GLU A 152 8.22 -14.32 2.53
CA GLU A 152 9.09 -13.77 3.56
C GLU A 152 10.08 -12.72 3.01
N ASP A 153 10.45 -12.85 1.74
CA ASP A 153 11.40 -11.95 1.10
C ASP A 153 10.84 -10.60 0.71
N LEU A 154 9.52 -10.41 0.79
CA LEU A 154 8.83 -9.17 0.44
C LEU A 154 9.28 -8.62 -0.92
N VAL A 155 9.29 -9.50 -1.95
CA VAL A 155 9.75 -9.14 -3.30
C VAL A 155 8.92 -8.00 -3.91
N GLU A 156 7.67 -7.84 -3.48
CA GLU A 156 6.82 -6.73 -3.91
C GLU A 156 7.35 -5.37 -3.46
N LEU A 157 8.06 -5.30 -2.33
CA LEU A 157 8.71 -4.06 -1.91
C LEU A 157 9.91 -3.74 -2.81
N THR A 158 10.64 -4.75 -3.25
CA THR A 158 11.71 -4.55 -4.23
C THR A 158 11.14 -4.02 -5.55
N ALA A 159 10.00 -4.55 -5.99
CA ALA A 159 9.32 -4.07 -7.18
C ALA A 159 8.84 -2.62 -7.01
N LEU A 160 8.27 -2.29 -5.86
CA LEU A 160 7.86 -0.92 -5.56
C LEU A 160 9.06 0.04 -5.54
N ASN A 161 10.19 -0.41 -4.99
CA ASN A 161 11.44 0.36 -5.02
C ASN A 161 11.88 0.67 -6.46
N GLN A 162 11.75 -0.29 -7.38
CA GLN A 162 12.06 -0.07 -8.80
C GLN A 162 11.13 0.98 -9.40
N VAL A 163 9.85 0.93 -9.09
CA VAL A 163 8.86 1.91 -9.58
C VAL A 163 9.18 3.31 -9.05
N ILE A 164 9.52 3.43 -7.79
CA ILE A 164 9.94 4.71 -7.20
C ILE A 164 11.17 5.26 -7.93
N GLY A 165 12.15 4.41 -8.20
CA GLY A 165 13.34 4.78 -8.95
C GLY A 165 13.02 5.28 -10.37
N SER A 166 12.11 4.61 -11.06
CA SER A 166 11.68 5.00 -12.41
C SER A 166 11.00 6.37 -12.42
N VAL A 167 10.16 6.65 -11.44
CA VAL A 167 9.49 7.96 -11.31
C VAL A 167 10.52 9.08 -11.08
N LEU A 168 11.53 8.82 -10.23
CA LEU A 168 12.60 9.76 -9.97
C LEU A 168 13.41 10.05 -11.24
N ASP A 169 13.73 9.01 -12.02
CA ASP A 169 14.48 9.14 -13.29
C ASP A 169 13.70 9.98 -14.30
N GLU A 170 12.40 9.75 -14.44
CA GLU A 170 11.53 10.54 -15.31
C GLU A 170 11.49 12.00 -14.89
N THR A 171 11.41 12.27 -13.60
CA THR A 171 11.40 13.64 -13.07
C THR A 171 12.72 14.35 -13.34
N GLN A 172 13.85 13.65 -13.23
CA GLN A 172 15.16 14.21 -13.51
C GLN A 172 15.39 14.43 -15.02
N ALA A 173 14.79 13.60 -15.87
CA ALA A 173 14.89 13.72 -17.32
C ALA A 173 14.05 14.87 -17.88
N ALA A 174 13.03 15.29 -17.16
CA ALA A 174 12.17 16.41 -17.52
C ALA A 174 12.80 17.73 -17.04
#